data_27abd32261324ddadd72c5e50403ae5b
#
_entry.id   27abd32261324ddadd72c5e50403ae5b
#
_cell.length_a   1.000
_cell.length_b   1.000
_cell.length_c   1.000
_cell.angle_alpha   90.00
_cell.angle_beta   90.00
_cell.angle_gamma   90.00
#
_symmetry.space_group_name_H-M   'P 1'
#
loop_
_entity.id
_entity.type
_entity.pdbx_description
1 polymer ?
#
loop_
_entity_poly.entity_id
_entity_poly.type
_entity_poly.pdbx_seq_one_letter_code
_entity_poly.pdbx_strand_id
1 'polypeptide(L)'
;MASLLRQEKWYYTQFYSSKRNPKRKRIALKTKTLKTAEKLHRELEDKYASGVFDPWSGFDASIQSECITKESTLREALEFYIHKKSREDWRKETAKNTSYLLWDFARFTGVDLPVSVVTPGAINDFLNRKKYAYETKKTHKTKVVPFANWLRKRGLVNYDYSQVKIYNNDHEQDETISYLSLEEIEILKEGIQRRVQQDIERGYQKEDRNALWLIDFIDWQRYSGMRISETLSLTPRSINTATWEVTIGSDSFSTKVKSKQVLPIGDVEILKRIATKLLAICSDPSERLFQHRDRRRTSRTFKKYLRLSLPHREDINVHSLRHTCCIELLRREVPIYTVQRWMRHSSIRTTQKYADLLATDISKAVGEAFNSI
;
A
#
# COMPACT_ATOMS: atom_id res chain seq x y z
N MET A 1 7.13 -35.21 -6.09
CA MET A 1 6.83 -36.20 -5.02
C MET A 1 6.02 -35.50 -3.95
N ALA A 2 4.95 -36.13 -3.52
CA ALA A 2 4.14 -35.67 -2.40
C ALA A 2 4.27 -36.65 -1.22
N SER A 3 4.06 -36.18 0.00
CA SER A 3 4.08 -37.01 1.21
C SER A 3 3.00 -36.55 2.18
N LEU A 4 2.32 -37.51 2.81
CA LEU A 4 1.36 -37.26 3.86
C LEU A 4 2.08 -37.06 5.19
N LEU A 5 1.82 -35.95 5.87
CA LEU A 5 2.41 -35.63 7.17
C LEU A 5 1.32 -35.40 8.20
N ARG A 6 1.61 -35.79 9.44
CA ARG A 6 0.80 -35.45 10.61
C ARG A 6 1.57 -34.48 11.49
N GLN A 7 0.95 -33.34 11.81
CA GLN A 7 1.50 -32.36 12.75
C GLN A 7 0.43 -32.09 13.81
N GLU A 8 0.73 -32.42 15.04
CA GLU A 8 -0.23 -32.41 16.16
C GLU A 8 -1.48 -33.28 15.86
N LYS A 9 -2.64 -32.64 15.73
CA LYS A 9 -3.93 -33.27 15.47
C LYS A 9 -4.36 -33.22 14.00
N TRP A 10 -3.58 -32.58 13.11
CA TRP A 10 -3.98 -32.31 11.72
C TRP A 10 -3.06 -32.99 10.70
N TYR A 11 -3.65 -33.33 9.55
CA TYR A 11 -2.90 -33.91 8.43
C TYR A 11 -2.63 -32.87 7.36
N TYR A 12 -1.47 -33.03 6.69
CA TYR A 12 -0.97 -32.15 5.64
C TYR A 12 -0.42 -32.97 4.49
N THR A 13 -0.60 -32.51 3.25
CA THR A 13 0.17 -32.98 2.10
C THR A 13 1.36 -32.06 1.89
N GLN A 14 2.58 -32.62 1.87
CA GLN A 14 3.80 -31.88 1.55
C GLN A 14 4.26 -32.23 0.15
N PHE A 15 4.37 -31.25 -0.70
CA PHE A 15 4.94 -31.35 -2.04
C PHE A 15 6.41 -30.91 -2.01
N TYR A 16 7.24 -31.58 -2.82
CA TYR A 16 8.66 -31.24 -2.99
C TYR A 16 8.98 -31.03 -4.48
N SER A 17 9.74 -29.97 -4.78
CA SER A 17 10.31 -29.70 -6.09
C SER A 17 11.66 -28.99 -5.94
N SER A 18 12.70 -29.54 -6.57
CA SER A 18 14.05 -28.94 -6.57
C SER A 18 14.10 -27.62 -7.36
N LYS A 19 13.16 -27.42 -8.30
CA LYS A 19 13.09 -26.27 -9.22
C LYS A 19 12.25 -25.11 -8.67
N ARG A 20 11.65 -25.23 -7.47
CA ARG A 20 10.74 -24.23 -6.89
C ARG A 20 11.31 -23.61 -5.61
N ASN A 21 10.90 -22.39 -5.30
CA ASN A 21 11.24 -21.71 -4.05
C ASN A 21 9.94 -21.26 -3.33
N PRO A 22 9.66 -21.73 -2.09
CA PRO A 22 10.44 -22.70 -1.33
C PRO A 22 10.39 -24.11 -1.98
N LYS A 23 11.44 -24.93 -1.78
CA LYS A 23 11.52 -26.31 -2.34
C LYS A 23 10.41 -27.22 -1.82
N ARG A 24 9.83 -26.90 -0.66
CA ARG A 24 8.75 -27.67 -0.02
C ARG A 24 7.53 -26.79 0.18
N LYS A 25 6.36 -27.31 -0.16
CA LYS A 25 5.07 -26.64 0.07
C LYS A 25 4.14 -27.59 0.82
N ARG A 26 3.50 -27.10 1.90
CA ARG A 26 2.53 -27.87 2.69
C ARG A 26 1.13 -27.34 2.47
N ILE A 27 0.17 -28.26 2.35
CA ILE A 27 -1.25 -27.96 2.23
C ILE A 27 -1.97 -28.68 3.35
N ALA A 28 -2.74 -27.94 4.13
CA ALA A 28 -3.54 -28.49 5.22
C ALA A 28 -4.75 -29.24 4.66
N LEU A 29 -4.93 -30.49 5.05
CA LEU A 29 -6.06 -31.32 4.63
C LEU A 29 -7.32 -31.08 5.48
N LYS A 30 -7.20 -30.25 6.52
CA LYS A 30 -8.30 -29.87 7.44
C LYS A 30 -9.06 -31.06 8.03
N THR A 31 -8.39 -32.22 8.16
CA THR A 31 -8.95 -33.44 8.74
C THR A 31 -8.06 -33.98 9.86
N LYS A 32 -8.68 -34.68 10.83
CA LYS A 32 -8.00 -35.37 11.93
C LYS A 32 -8.04 -36.88 11.75
N THR A 33 -8.75 -37.38 10.75
CA THR A 33 -8.94 -38.81 10.49
C THR A 33 -7.97 -39.28 9.41
N LEU A 34 -7.16 -40.29 9.69
CA LEU A 34 -6.15 -40.84 8.75
C LEU A 34 -6.77 -41.28 7.41
N LYS A 35 -7.86 -42.05 7.46
CA LYS A 35 -8.55 -42.54 6.24
C LYS A 35 -9.00 -41.43 5.31
N THR A 36 -9.52 -40.33 5.87
CA THR A 36 -9.91 -39.14 5.10
C THR A 36 -8.70 -38.39 4.57
N ALA A 37 -7.63 -38.31 5.38
CA ALA A 37 -6.39 -37.67 4.98
C ALA A 37 -5.70 -38.40 3.81
N GLU A 38 -5.67 -39.72 3.83
CA GLU A 38 -5.11 -40.54 2.75
C GLU A 38 -5.90 -40.35 1.44
N LYS A 39 -7.23 -40.31 1.50
CA LYS A 39 -8.08 -40.03 0.35
C LYS A 39 -7.77 -38.66 -0.26
N LEU A 40 -7.78 -37.61 0.56
CA LEU A 40 -7.51 -36.23 0.12
C LEU A 40 -6.07 -36.06 -0.37
N HIS A 41 -5.12 -36.77 0.24
CA HIS A 41 -3.71 -36.78 -0.17
C HIS A 41 -3.57 -37.35 -1.61
N ARG A 42 -4.16 -38.50 -1.89
CA ARG A 42 -4.15 -39.12 -3.22
C ARG A 42 -4.81 -38.21 -4.26
N GLU A 43 -5.97 -37.66 -3.96
CA GLU A 43 -6.66 -36.71 -4.85
C GLU A 43 -5.77 -35.49 -5.19
N LEU A 44 -5.05 -34.93 -4.21
CA LEU A 44 -4.13 -33.81 -4.45
C LEU A 44 -2.88 -34.22 -5.22
N GLU A 45 -2.37 -35.44 -4.98
CA GLU A 45 -1.21 -35.97 -5.69
C GLU A 45 -1.55 -36.23 -7.17
N ASP A 46 -2.69 -36.85 -7.45
CA ASP A 46 -3.18 -37.11 -8.80
C ASP A 46 -3.41 -35.79 -9.57
N LYS A 47 -4.01 -34.80 -8.93
CA LYS A 47 -4.18 -33.46 -9.50
C LYS A 47 -2.85 -32.75 -9.79
N TYR A 48 -1.86 -32.93 -8.93
CA TYR A 48 -0.52 -32.37 -9.13
C TYR A 48 0.22 -33.11 -10.27
N ALA A 49 0.15 -34.42 -10.30
CA ALA A 49 0.78 -35.25 -11.33
C ALA A 49 0.19 -34.99 -12.73
N SER A 50 -1.11 -34.77 -12.82
CA SER A 50 -1.80 -34.41 -14.08
C SER A 50 -1.63 -32.92 -14.48
N GLY A 51 -0.94 -32.09 -13.67
CA GLY A 51 -0.78 -30.66 -13.94
C GLY A 51 -2.05 -29.82 -13.71
N VAL A 52 -3.09 -30.45 -13.20
CA VAL A 52 -4.37 -29.79 -12.88
C VAL A 52 -4.26 -28.89 -11.65
N PHE A 53 -3.31 -29.21 -10.75
CA PHE A 53 -3.09 -28.48 -9.52
C PHE A 53 -1.61 -28.15 -9.32
N ASP A 54 -1.29 -26.90 -8.98
CA ASP A 54 0.07 -26.48 -8.59
C ASP A 54 0.07 -25.92 -7.16
N PRO A 55 0.66 -26.65 -6.20
CA PRO A 55 0.71 -26.26 -4.79
C PRO A 55 1.39 -24.92 -4.52
N TRP A 56 2.33 -24.49 -5.39
CA TRP A 56 3.09 -23.24 -5.21
C TRP A 56 2.33 -22.00 -5.66
N SER A 57 1.57 -22.13 -6.72
CA SER A 57 0.72 -21.04 -7.23
C SER A 57 -0.69 -21.05 -6.64
N GLY A 58 -1.10 -22.15 -6.00
CA GLY A 58 -2.49 -22.39 -5.60
C GLY A 58 -3.40 -22.65 -6.83
N PHE A 59 -2.78 -22.96 -7.98
CA PHE A 59 -3.51 -23.27 -9.22
C PHE A 59 -4.20 -24.62 -9.11
N ASP A 60 -5.50 -24.66 -9.36
CA ASP A 60 -6.30 -25.88 -9.51
C ASP A 60 -7.12 -25.74 -10.79
N ALA A 61 -6.73 -26.46 -11.84
CA ALA A 61 -7.43 -26.43 -13.14
C ALA A 61 -8.79 -27.13 -13.06
N SER A 62 -9.06 -27.97 -12.07
CA SER A 62 -10.39 -28.53 -11.85
C SER A 62 -11.41 -27.43 -11.51
N ILE A 63 -10.94 -26.31 -10.93
CA ILE A 63 -11.74 -25.09 -10.74
C ILE A 63 -11.92 -24.31 -12.05
N GLN A 64 -11.04 -24.52 -13.05
CA GLN A 64 -11.14 -23.86 -14.36
C GLN A 64 -12.07 -24.57 -15.34
N SER A 65 -12.31 -25.87 -15.18
CA SER A 65 -13.21 -26.64 -16.08
C SER A 65 -14.68 -26.53 -15.68
N GLU A 66 -14.99 -26.10 -14.46
CA GLU A 66 -16.36 -25.83 -14.05
C GLU A 66 -16.75 -24.42 -14.48
N CYS A 67 -17.53 -24.34 -15.53
CA CYS A 67 -18.24 -23.12 -15.92
C CYS A 67 -19.03 -22.64 -14.71
N ILE A 68 -18.68 -21.46 -14.14
CA ILE A 68 -19.51 -20.86 -13.09
C ILE A 68 -20.90 -20.68 -13.64
N THR A 69 -21.88 -21.27 -12.99
CA THR A 69 -23.31 -21.26 -13.37
C THR A 69 -24.09 -20.34 -12.41
N LYS A 70 -25.37 -20.17 -12.66
CA LYS A 70 -26.25 -19.39 -11.76
C LYS A 70 -26.42 -20.04 -10.39
N GLU A 71 -26.24 -21.34 -10.31
CA GLU A 71 -26.33 -22.17 -9.11
C GLU A 71 -25.01 -22.16 -8.31
N SER A 72 -23.89 -21.74 -8.94
CA SER A 72 -22.60 -21.63 -8.25
C SER A 72 -22.69 -20.72 -7.04
N THR A 73 -21.97 -21.10 -6.00
CA THR A 73 -21.89 -20.33 -4.77
C THR A 73 -21.07 -19.04 -4.95
N LEU A 74 -21.32 -18.07 -4.10
CA LEU A 74 -20.52 -16.84 -4.07
C LEU A 74 -19.04 -17.13 -3.81
N ARG A 75 -18.72 -18.19 -3.04
CA ARG A 75 -17.37 -18.70 -2.81
C ARG A 75 -16.68 -19.05 -4.13
N GLU A 76 -17.27 -19.95 -4.90
CA GLU A 76 -16.72 -20.43 -6.17
C GLU A 76 -16.53 -19.30 -7.17
N ALA A 77 -17.51 -18.43 -7.28
CA ALA A 77 -17.44 -17.26 -8.15
C ALA A 77 -16.30 -16.29 -7.76
N LEU A 78 -16.10 -16.07 -6.46
CA LEU A 78 -15.01 -15.20 -5.97
C LEU A 78 -13.64 -15.85 -6.18
N GLU A 79 -13.47 -17.12 -5.86
CA GLU A 79 -12.22 -17.85 -6.08
C GLU A 79 -11.80 -17.76 -7.55
N PHE A 80 -12.72 -18.03 -8.44
CA PHE A 80 -12.48 -17.91 -9.88
C PHE A 80 -12.13 -16.46 -10.30
N TYR A 81 -12.92 -15.48 -9.87
CA TYR A 81 -12.70 -14.07 -10.22
C TYR A 81 -11.33 -13.57 -9.72
N ILE A 82 -11.01 -13.82 -8.44
CA ILE A 82 -9.76 -13.41 -7.82
C ILE A 82 -8.57 -14.08 -8.51
N HIS A 83 -8.67 -15.40 -8.78
CA HIS A 83 -7.61 -16.13 -9.46
C HIS A 83 -7.35 -15.56 -10.86
N LYS A 84 -8.40 -15.39 -11.67
CA LYS A 84 -8.30 -14.81 -13.01
C LYS A 84 -7.67 -13.42 -12.98
N LYS A 85 -8.20 -12.50 -12.16
CA LYS A 85 -7.73 -11.12 -12.06
C LYS A 85 -6.33 -10.99 -11.50
N SER A 86 -5.93 -11.87 -10.58
CA SER A 86 -4.57 -11.87 -10.02
C SER A 86 -3.51 -12.26 -11.05
N ARG A 87 -3.86 -13.05 -12.06
CA ARG A 87 -2.94 -13.46 -13.14
C ARG A 87 -2.88 -12.44 -14.27
N GLU A 88 -4.00 -11.83 -14.60
CA GLU A 88 -4.12 -10.99 -15.79
C GLU A 88 -3.84 -9.51 -15.50
N ASP A 89 -4.42 -8.97 -14.43
CA ASP A 89 -4.54 -7.52 -14.26
C ASP A 89 -3.95 -6.96 -12.97
N TRP A 90 -3.91 -7.74 -11.88
CA TRP A 90 -3.61 -7.17 -10.57
C TRP A 90 -2.15 -7.32 -10.17
N ARG A 91 -1.58 -6.22 -9.64
CA ARG A 91 -0.32 -6.30 -8.88
C ARG A 91 -0.56 -7.06 -7.57
N LYS A 92 0.48 -7.75 -7.06
CA LYS A 92 0.42 -8.57 -5.82
C LYS A 92 -0.29 -7.87 -4.65
N GLU A 93 0.04 -6.61 -4.39
CA GLU A 93 -0.57 -5.86 -3.29
C GLU A 93 -2.04 -5.49 -3.58
N THR A 94 -2.36 -5.15 -4.82
CA THR A 94 -3.74 -4.91 -5.27
C THR A 94 -4.58 -6.19 -5.16
N ALA A 95 -4.02 -7.33 -5.61
CA ALA A 95 -4.65 -8.63 -5.48
C ALA A 95 -4.98 -8.95 -4.02
N LYS A 96 -4.00 -8.80 -3.11
CA LYS A 96 -4.17 -9.05 -1.68
C LYS A 96 -5.27 -8.18 -1.07
N ASN A 97 -5.23 -6.87 -1.29
CA ASN A 97 -6.18 -5.92 -0.70
C ASN A 97 -7.59 -6.10 -1.28
N THR A 98 -7.69 -6.31 -2.60
CA THR A 98 -8.99 -6.55 -3.26
C THR A 98 -9.59 -7.87 -2.83
N SER A 99 -8.79 -8.95 -2.78
CA SER A 99 -9.25 -10.26 -2.30
C SER A 99 -9.77 -10.18 -0.87
N TYR A 100 -9.02 -9.53 0.04
CA TYR A 100 -9.47 -9.36 1.43
C TYR A 100 -10.85 -8.71 1.51
N LEU A 101 -11.07 -7.64 0.74
CA LEU A 101 -12.33 -6.89 0.74
C LEU A 101 -13.48 -7.68 0.09
N LEU A 102 -13.21 -8.37 -1.01
CA LEU A 102 -14.22 -9.21 -1.67
C LEU A 102 -14.64 -10.38 -0.78
N TRP A 103 -13.70 -10.99 -0.05
CA TRP A 103 -14.02 -12.01 0.94
C TRP A 103 -14.78 -11.44 2.15
N ASP A 104 -14.53 -10.19 2.54
CA ASP A 104 -15.32 -9.52 3.58
C ASP A 104 -16.75 -9.27 3.13
N PHE A 105 -16.95 -8.87 1.85
CA PHE A 105 -18.28 -8.77 1.23
C PHE A 105 -18.99 -10.13 1.20
N ALA A 106 -18.30 -11.18 0.77
CA ALA A 106 -18.90 -12.52 0.70
C ALA A 106 -19.30 -13.06 2.07
N ARG A 107 -18.49 -12.85 3.11
CA ARG A 107 -18.85 -13.22 4.49
C ARG A 107 -20.07 -12.46 5.01
N PHE A 108 -20.22 -11.22 4.61
CA PHE A 108 -21.39 -10.41 4.95
C PHE A 108 -22.66 -10.89 4.25
N THR A 109 -22.55 -11.25 2.97
CA THR A 109 -23.70 -11.62 2.13
C THR A 109 -24.09 -13.10 2.30
N GLY A 110 -23.12 -13.97 2.63
CA GLY A 110 -23.27 -15.42 2.72
C GLY A 110 -22.44 -16.15 1.66
N VAL A 111 -21.28 -16.66 2.07
CA VAL A 111 -20.28 -17.25 1.15
C VAL A 111 -20.77 -18.47 0.39
N ASP A 112 -21.65 -19.25 0.99
CA ASP A 112 -22.16 -20.52 0.45
C ASP A 112 -23.53 -20.34 -0.25
N LEU A 113 -24.05 -19.11 -0.31
CA LEU A 113 -25.27 -18.78 -1.06
C LEU A 113 -24.98 -18.65 -2.57
N PRO A 114 -25.98 -18.85 -3.43
CA PRO A 114 -25.85 -18.67 -4.88
C PRO A 114 -25.42 -17.25 -5.26
N VAL A 115 -24.78 -17.07 -6.39
CA VAL A 115 -24.33 -15.76 -6.90
C VAL A 115 -25.48 -14.75 -7.06
N SER A 116 -26.71 -15.20 -7.15
CA SER A 116 -27.91 -14.35 -7.24
C SER A 116 -28.11 -13.43 -6.04
N VAL A 117 -27.48 -13.71 -4.88
CA VAL A 117 -27.51 -12.85 -3.70
C VAL A 117 -26.73 -11.54 -3.89
N VAL A 118 -25.91 -11.44 -4.94
CA VAL A 118 -25.16 -10.22 -5.26
C VAL A 118 -26.08 -9.19 -5.90
N THR A 119 -27.01 -8.66 -5.13
CA THR A 119 -27.95 -7.62 -5.57
C THR A 119 -27.39 -6.21 -5.31
N PRO A 120 -27.89 -5.16 -5.98
CA PRO A 120 -27.58 -3.78 -5.63
C PRO A 120 -27.91 -3.45 -4.16
N GLY A 121 -29.00 -3.99 -3.62
CA GLY A 121 -29.38 -3.88 -2.21
C GLY A 121 -28.31 -4.46 -1.28
N ALA A 122 -27.92 -5.72 -1.50
CA ALA A 122 -26.87 -6.37 -0.69
C ALA A 122 -25.53 -5.60 -0.70
N ILE A 123 -25.18 -4.99 -1.86
CA ILE A 123 -23.98 -4.15 -1.95
C ILE A 123 -24.17 -2.85 -1.16
N ASN A 124 -25.33 -2.20 -1.25
CA ASN A 124 -25.64 -1.00 -0.46
C ASN A 124 -25.59 -1.29 1.05
N ASP A 125 -26.16 -2.40 1.51
CA ASP A 125 -26.14 -2.81 2.90
C ASP A 125 -24.73 -3.08 3.38
N PHE A 126 -23.92 -3.75 2.57
CA PHE A 126 -22.51 -3.98 2.86
C PHE A 126 -21.72 -2.67 3.01
N LEU A 127 -21.90 -1.73 2.08
CA LEU A 127 -21.20 -0.45 2.09
C LEU A 127 -21.61 0.42 3.29
N ASN A 128 -22.86 0.31 3.73
CA ASN A 128 -23.41 1.14 4.79
C ASN A 128 -23.55 0.43 6.16
N ARG A 129 -23.14 -0.87 6.26
CA ARG A 129 -23.26 -1.70 7.49
C ARG A 129 -22.49 -1.15 8.70
N LYS A 130 -21.44 -0.35 8.48
CA LYS A 130 -20.60 0.27 9.50
C LYS A 130 -20.47 1.76 9.22
N LYS A 131 -20.19 2.53 10.27
CA LYS A 131 -19.89 3.95 10.15
C LYS A 131 -18.50 4.18 9.54
N TYR A 132 -18.34 3.85 8.26
CA TYR A 132 -17.13 4.15 7.51
C TYR A 132 -17.18 5.59 6.99
N ALA A 133 -16.01 6.24 6.96
CA ALA A 133 -15.84 7.49 6.23
C ALA A 133 -16.17 7.30 4.74
N TYR A 134 -16.69 8.34 4.11
CA TYR A 134 -17.15 8.32 2.71
C TYR A 134 -16.11 7.76 1.73
N GLU A 135 -14.85 8.19 1.82
CA GLU A 135 -13.76 7.70 0.97
C GLU A 135 -13.47 6.19 1.17
N THR A 136 -13.68 5.67 2.37
CA THR A 136 -13.58 4.22 2.62
C THR A 136 -14.72 3.48 1.91
N LYS A 137 -15.97 3.96 2.02
CA LYS A 137 -17.12 3.39 1.29
C LYS A 137 -16.89 3.42 -0.21
N LYS A 138 -16.36 4.52 -0.75
CA LYS A 138 -16.00 4.69 -2.16
C LYS A 138 -14.94 3.67 -2.59
N THR A 139 -13.89 3.49 -1.77
CA THR A 139 -12.88 2.44 -2.01
C THR A 139 -13.50 1.05 -2.05
N HIS A 140 -14.41 0.73 -1.14
CA HIS A 140 -15.12 -0.54 -1.13
C HIS A 140 -15.99 -0.73 -2.39
N LYS A 141 -16.75 0.30 -2.77
CA LYS A 141 -17.56 0.29 -4.01
C LYS A 141 -16.69 0.01 -5.24
N THR A 142 -15.51 0.64 -5.36
CA THR A 142 -14.58 0.43 -6.50
C THR A 142 -14.02 -0.99 -6.60
N LYS A 143 -14.22 -1.85 -5.60
CA LYS A 143 -13.81 -3.26 -5.61
C LYS A 143 -14.97 -4.22 -5.80
N VAL A 144 -16.09 -3.96 -5.14
CA VAL A 144 -17.27 -4.86 -5.18
C VAL A 144 -18.04 -4.71 -6.48
N VAL A 145 -18.30 -3.48 -6.96
CA VAL A 145 -19.09 -3.24 -8.17
C VAL A 145 -18.44 -3.86 -9.43
N PRO A 146 -17.12 -3.80 -9.67
CA PRO A 146 -16.49 -4.50 -10.78
C PRO A 146 -16.70 -6.02 -10.75
N PHE A 147 -16.67 -6.65 -9.57
CA PHE A 147 -16.98 -8.07 -9.42
C PHE A 147 -18.46 -8.35 -9.78
N ALA A 148 -19.38 -7.57 -9.26
CA ALA A 148 -20.80 -7.69 -9.58
C ALA A 148 -21.10 -7.50 -11.09
N ASN A 149 -20.48 -6.50 -11.71
CA ASN A 149 -20.57 -6.30 -13.16
C ASN A 149 -19.94 -7.46 -13.97
N TRP A 150 -18.91 -8.10 -13.43
CA TRP A 150 -18.32 -9.28 -14.07
C TRP A 150 -19.30 -10.47 -14.03
N LEU A 151 -20.03 -10.68 -12.92
CA LEU A 151 -21.11 -11.67 -12.84
C LEU A 151 -22.22 -11.38 -13.88
N ARG A 152 -22.65 -10.12 -13.99
CA ARG A 152 -23.65 -9.67 -14.97
C ARG A 152 -23.20 -9.93 -16.41
N LYS A 153 -21.96 -9.57 -16.76
CA LYS A 153 -21.41 -9.78 -18.11
C LYS A 153 -21.37 -11.26 -18.51
N ARG A 154 -21.36 -12.18 -17.55
CA ARG A 154 -21.43 -13.63 -17.77
C ARG A 154 -22.84 -14.18 -17.76
N GLY A 155 -23.86 -13.35 -17.60
CA GLY A 155 -25.25 -13.76 -17.52
C GLY A 155 -25.62 -14.52 -16.24
N LEU A 156 -24.77 -14.47 -15.20
CA LEU A 156 -24.99 -15.17 -13.93
C LEU A 156 -26.00 -14.44 -13.05
N VAL A 157 -26.05 -13.12 -13.16
CA VAL A 157 -27.02 -12.23 -12.52
C VAL A 157 -27.51 -11.21 -13.54
N ASN A 158 -28.72 -10.68 -13.32
CA ASN A 158 -29.33 -9.68 -14.20
C ASN A 158 -29.71 -8.40 -13.43
N TYR A 159 -28.72 -7.79 -12.73
CA TYR A 159 -28.94 -6.56 -11.99
C TYR A 159 -28.17 -5.39 -12.60
N ASP A 160 -28.77 -4.20 -12.53
CA ASP A 160 -28.07 -2.95 -12.83
C ASP A 160 -27.41 -2.40 -11.57
N TYR A 161 -26.09 -2.37 -11.58
CA TYR A 161 -25.29 -1.88 -10.46
C TYR A 161 -24.98 -0.37 -10.54
N SER A 162 -25.50 0.36 -11.52
CA SER A 162 -25.43 1.83 -11.57
C SER A 162 -26.17 2.46 -10.39
N GLN A 163 -27.20 1.79 -9.88
CA GLN A 163 -28.01 2.20 -8.75
C GLN A 163 -27.32 2.02 -7.36
N VAL A 164 -26.13 1.42 -7.32
CA VAL A 164 -25.38 1.31 -6.06
C VAL A 164 -24.95 2.70 -5.60
N LYS A 165 -25.56 3.17 -4.49
CA LYS A 165 -25.31 4.49 -3.91
C LYS A 165 -24.49 4.37 -2.63
N ILE A 166 -23.63 5.34 -2.42
CA ILE A 166 -22.94 5.54 -1.15
C ILE A 166 -23.67 6.70 -0.46
N TYR A 167 -24.16 6.44 0.76
CA TYR A 167 -24.75 7.51 1.55
C TYR A 167 -23.63 8.28 2.24
N ASN A 168 -23.56 9.57 1.94
CA ASN A 168 -22.71 10.50 2.67
C ASN A 168 -23.52 10.99 3.88
N ASN A 169 -23.25 10.42 5.05
CA ASN A 169 -23.89 10.84 6.29
C ASN A 169 -23.14 12.01 6.96
N ASP A 170 -21.93 12.30 6.45
CA ASP A 170 -21.14 13.41 6.92
C ASP A 170 -21.31 14.53 5.88
N HIS A 171 -21.79 15.69 6.30
CA HIS A 171 -21.65 16.91 5.51
C HIS A 171 -20.21 16.97 4.99
N GLU A 172 -20.03 17.39 3.73
CA GLU A 172 -18.73 17.53 3.09
C GLU A 172 -17.73 18.09 4.11
N GLN A 173 -16.98 17.22 4.74
CA GLN A 173 -15.76 17.64 5.41
C GLN A 173 -14.83 18.01 4.27
N ASP A 174 -14.57 19.27 4.11
CA ASP A 174 -13.49 19.77 3.28
C ASP A 174 -12.28 18.87 3.54
N GLU A 175 -11.72 18.28 2.48
CA GLU A 175 -10.52 17.42 2.58
C GLU A 175 -9.38 18.26 3.17
N THR A 176 -9.34 18.38 4.50
CA THR A 176 -8.24 19.09 5.18
C THR A 176 -6.95 18.34 4.96
N ILE A 177 -6.02 18.96 4.26
CA ILE A 177 -4.69 18.38 4.02
C ILE A 177 -3.86 18.58 5.28
N SER A 178 -3.58 17.48 5.98
CA SER A 178 -2.75 17.49 7.18
C SER A 178 -1.27 17.61 6.82
N TYR A 179 -0.61 18.66 7.27
CA TYR A 179 0.82 18.92 7.10
C TYR A 179 1.43 19.47 8.40
N LEU A 180 2.75 19.46 8.51
CA LEU A 180 3.48 20.04 9.62
C LEU A 180 4.02 21.43 9.26
N SER A 181 3.95 22.38 10.19
CA SER A 181 4.67 23.64 10.08
C SER A 181 6.18 23.44 10.24
N LEU A 182 6.97 24.45 9.90
CA LEU A 182 8.43 24.41 10.10
C LEU A 182 8.78 24.25 11.58
N GLU A 183 8.09 24.96 12.45
CA GLU A 183 8.25 24.91 13.90
C GLU A 183 7.89 23.52 14.44
N GLU A 184 6.76 22.94 14.00
CA GLU A 184 6.36 21.60 14.40
C GLU A 184 7.38 20.53 13.98
N ILE A 185 8.03 20.70 12.83
CA ILE A 185 9.10 19.78 12.39
C ILE A 185 10.31 19.87 13.32
N GLU A 186 10.73 21.07 13.69
CA GLU A 186 11.87 21.23 14.59
C GLU A 186 11.53 20.72 16.01
N ILE A 187 10.34 20.99 16.54
CA ILE A 187 9.85 20.40 17.80
C ILE A 187 9.89 18.87 17.75
N LEU A 188 9.45 18.28 16.63
CA LEU A 188 9.48 16.83 16.43
C LEU A 188 10.92 16.30 16.42
N LYS A 189 11.84 16.95 15.72
CA LYS A 189 13.25 16.54 15.61
C LYS A 189 13.96 16.65 16.97
N GLU A 190 13.78 17.74 17.67
CA GLU A 190 14.31 17.93 19.03
C GLU A 190 13.74 16.89 20.01
N GLY A 191 12.44 16.63 19.92
CA GLY A 191 11.77 15.60 20.71
C GLY A 191 12.32 14.19 20.46
N ILE A 192 12.66 13.88 19.19
CA ILE A 192 13.34 12.62 18.83
C ILE A 192 14.72 12.57 19.46
N GLN A 193 15.53 13.61 19.32
CA GLN A 193 16.89 13.68 19.89
C GLN A 193 16.86 13.49 21.39
N ARG A 194 16.05 14.29 22.09
CA ARG A 194 15.93 14.24 23.56
C ARG A 194 15.49 12.85 24.04
N ARG A 195 14.50 12.27 23.40
CA ARG A 195 13.99 10.96 23.79
C ARG A 195 14.98 9.83 23.52
N VAL A 196 15.67 9.87 22.38
CA VAL A 196 16.71 8.89 22.07
C VAL A 196 17.85 8.96 23.07
N GLN A 197 18.29 10.16 23.44
CA GLN A 197 19.33 10.35 24.44
C GLN A 197 18.93 9.75 25.79
N GLN A 198 17.72 10.04 26.27
CA GLN A 198 17.17 9.45 27.49
C GLN A 198 17.07 7.92 27.42
N ASP A 199 16.67 7.37 26.27
CA ASP A 199 16.54 5.92 26.09
C ASP A 199 17.93 5.23 26.04
N ILE A 200 18.98 5.91 25.55
CA ILE A 200 20.37 5.44 25.59
C ILE A 200 20.87 5.42 27.02
N GLU A 201 20.71 6.53 27.76
CA GLU A 201 21.12 6.67 29.17
C GLU A 201 20.45 5.61 30.06
N ARG A 202 19.22 5.23 29.75
CA ARG A 202 18.47 4.17 30.47
C ARG A 202 18.77 2.75 29.95
N GLY A 203 19.63 2.59 28.94
CA GLY A 203 19.96 1.30 28.34
C GLY A 203 18.88 0.69 27.43
N TYR A 204 17.84 1.44 27.06
CA TYR A 204 16.76 0.98 26.19
C TYR A 204 17.11 1.04 24.70
N GLN A 205 18.06 1.87 24.32
CA GLN A 205 18.62 1.97 22.97
C GLN A 205 20.14 1.96 23.03
N LYS A 206 20.76 1.48 21.95
CA LYS A 206 22.22 1.51 21.79
C LYS A 206 22.62 2.73 20.97
N GLU A 207 23.83 3.24 21.16
CA GLU A 207 24.36 4.38 20.39
C GLU A 207 24.39 4.11 18.90
N ASP A 208 24.73 2.88 18.48
CA ASP A 208 24.80 2.45 17.10
C ASP A 208 23.43 2.03 16.51
N ARG A 209 22.42 1.75 17.35
CA ARG A 209 21.12 1.21 16.96
C ARG A 209 19.95 1.96 17.62
N ASN A 210 19.91 3.26 17.41
CA ASN A 210 18.86 4.13 17.93
C ASN A 210 17.92 4.65 16.83
N ALA A 211 17.04 5.58 17.18
CA ALA A 211 16.05 6.14 16.26
C ALA A 211 16.47 7.48 15.63
N LEU A 212 17.74 7.93 15.76
CA LEU A 212 18.20 9.20 15.16
C LEU A 212 18.13 9.21 13.63
N TRP A 213 18.20 8.04 12.99
CA TRP A 213 17.96 7.90 11.54
C TRP A 213 16.62 8.50 11.10
N LEU A 214 15.64 8.62 12.02
CA LEU A 214 14.33 9.16 11.71
C LEU A 214 14.39 10.65 11.38
N ILE A 215 15.37 11.38 11.92
CA ILE A 215 15.60 12.79 11.62
C ILE A 215 16.04 12.94 10.16
N ASP A 216 17.03 12.18 9.72
CA ASP A 216 17.46 12.18 8.32
C ASP A 216 16.32 11.74 7.39
N PHE A 217 15.49 10.79 7.83
CA PHE A 217 14.33 10.33 7.08
C PHE A 217 13.24 11.41 6.97
N ILE A 218 12.96 12.16 8.05
CA ILE A 218 12.01 13.28 8.06
C ILE A 218 12.47 14.36 7.09
N ASP A 219 13.74 14.78 7.20
CA ASP A 219 14.31 15.79 6.31
C ASP A 219 14.33 15.29 4.85
N TRP A 220 14.71 14.04 4.61
CA TRP A 220 14.65 13.48 3.26
C TRP A 220 13.24 13.52 2.67
N GLN A 221 12.23 13.08 3.43
CA GLN A 221 10.83 13.09 3.00
C GLN A 221 10.32 14.51 2.71
N ARG A 222 10.63 15.45 3.61
CA ARG A 222 10.21 16.84 3.52
C ARG A 222 10.80 17.55 2.32
N TYR A 223 12.10 17.37 2.06
CA TYR A 223 12.76 18.09 0.97
C TYR A 223 12.61 17.40 -0.39
N SER A 224 12.58 16.09 -0.45
CA SER A 224 12.43 15.34 -1.72
C SER A 224 10.98 15.16 -2.16
N GLY A 225 10.03 15.27 -1.25
CA GLY A 225 8.63 14.93 -1.49
C GLY A 225 8.39 13.50 -1.97
N MET A 226 9.33 12.57 -1.76
CA MET A 226 9.21 11.18 -2.18
C MET A 226 8.11 10.45 -1.40
N ARG A 227 7.53 9.39 -1.99
CA ARG A 227 6.64 8.50 -1.24
C ARG A 227 7.48 7.62 -0.30
N ILE A 228 6.94 7.28 0.88
CA ILE A 228 7.64 6.44 1.86
C ILE A 228 8.22 5.15 1.23
N SER A 229 7.48 4.49 0.34
CA SER A 229 7.94 3.27 -0.32
C SER A 229 9.07 3.53 -1.33
N GLU A 230 9.08 4.69 -1.97
CA GLU A 230 10.14 5.12 -2.87
C GLU A 230 11.42 5.35 -2.08
N THR A 231 11.36 6.13 -0.99
CA THR A 231 12.51 6.40 -0.12
C THR A 231 13.10 5.13 0.48
N LEU A 232 12.24 4.24 1.02
CA LEU A 232 12.70 2.99 1.62
C LEU A 232 13.22 1.96 0.60
N SER A 233 13.04 2.20 -0.70
CA SER A 233 13.58 1.35 -1.76
C SER A 233 14.92 1.84 -2.32
N LEU A 234 15.36 3.04 -1.94
CA LEU A 234 16.63 3.61 -2.41
C LEU A 234 17.83 2.76 -1.99
N THR A 235 18.74 2.59 -2.93
CA THR A 235 20.04 1.93 -2.75
C THR A 235 21.15 2.90 -3.21
N PRO A 236 22.42 2.67 -2.90
CA PRO A 236 23.52 3.47 -3.47
C PRO A 236 23.45 3.60 -4.99
N ARG A 237 23.03 2.55 -5.70
CA ARG A 237 22.84 2.58 -7.17
C ARG A 237 21.72 3.55 -7.61
N SER A 238 20.85 3.95 -6.72
CA SER A 238 19.78 4.91 -7.02
C SER A 238 20.29 6.34 -7.09
N ILE A 239 21.47 6.64 -6.57
CA ILE A 239 22.04 7.98 -6.48
C ILE A 239 23.26 8.09 -7.41
N ASN A 240 23.15 8.98 -8.38
CA ASN A 240 24.30 9.40 -9.19
C ASN A 240 24.96 10.61 -8.50
N THR A 241 26.14 10.41 -7.90
CA THR A 241 26.86 11.46 -7.18
C THR A 241 27.58 12.47 -8.10
N ALA A 242 27.78 12.15 -9.39
CA ALA A 242 28.35 13.08 -10.34
C ALA A 242 27.34 14.15 -10.79
N THR A 243 26.06 13.75 -10.98
CA THR A 243 24.98 14.67 -11.39
C THR A 243 24.04 15.04 -10.24
N TRP A 244 24.19 14.42 -9.10
CA TRP A 244 23.28 14.53 -7.95
C TRP A 244 21.81 14.27 -8.32
N GLU A 245 21.61 13.18 -9.02
CA GLU A 245 20.30 12.72 -9.43
C GLU A 245 19.92 11.44 -8.69
N VAL A 246 18.66 11.38 -8.24
CA VAL A 246 18.08 10.18 -7.62
C VAL A 246 17.13 9.50 -8.60
N THR A 247 17.48 8.28 -9.02
CA THR A 247 16.63 7.43 -9.85
C THR A 247 15.63 6.68 -8.99
N ILE A 248 14.34 6.88 -9.25
CA ILE A 248 13.22 6.27 -8.53
C ILE A 248 12.57 5.22 -9.43
N GLY A 249 12.46 3.99 -8.92
CA GLY A 249 11.98 2.85 -9.69
C GLY A 249 13.16 2.07 -10.28
N SER A 250 13.60 1.05 -9.53
CA SER A 250 14.57 0.05 -9.98
C SER A 250 13.85 -1.19 -10.52
N ASP A 251 14.60 -2.11 -11.11
CA ASP A 251 14.10 -3.40 -11.60
C ASP A 251 13.46 -4.25 -10.49
N SER A 252 13.87 -4.02 -9.22
CA SER A 252 13.32 -4.65 -8.03
C SER A 252 12.14 -3.89 -7.40
N PHE A 253 11.92 -2.62 -7.77
CA PHE A 253 10.87 -1.77 -7.23
C PHE A 253 10.15 -1.01 -8.35
N SER A 254 8.96 -1.48 -8.73
CA SER A 254 8.09 -0.81 -9.70
C SER A 254 7.29 0.30 -9.03
N THR A 255 7.47 1.54 -9.48
CA THR A 255 6.60 2.67 -9.12
C THR A 255 5.18 2.47 -9.66
N LYS A 256 4.19 3.23 -9.16
CA LYS A 256 2.83 3.23 -9.74
C LYS A 256 2.82 3.61 -11.23
N VAL A 257 3.73 4.47 -11.61
CA VAL A 257 3.98 4.86 -13.02
C VAL A 257 5.14 3.98 -13.48
N LYS A 258 4.91 2.99 -14.28
CA LYS A 258 5.89 1.98 -14.77
C LYS A 258 7.17 2.53 -15.43
N SER A 259 7.48 3.81 -15.29
CA SER A 259 8.66 4.50 -15.81
C SER A 259 9.63 4.85 -14.68
N LYS A 260 10.92 4.75 -14.97
CA LYS A 260 11.98 5.31 -14.13
C LYS A 260 11.77 6.83 -14.07
N GLN A 261 11.78 7.38 -12.87
CA GLN A 261 11.68 8.82 -12.63
C GLN A 261 12.97 9.31 -12.02
N VAL A 262 13.43 10.49 -12.43
CA VAL A 262 14.64 11.12 -11.90
C VAL A 262 14.24 12.33 -11.07
N LEU A 263 14.85 12.46 -9.89
CA LEU A 263 14.76 13.61 -9.02
C LEU A 263 16.14 14.28 -8.95
N PRO A 264 16.30 15.49 -9.52
CA PRO A 264 17.55 16.24 -9.43
C PRO A 264 17.66 16.89 -8.04
N ILE A 265 18.66 16.49 -7.26
CA ILE A 265 18.87 16.99 -5.89
C ILE A 265 20.10 17.90 -5.76
N GLY A 266 20.75 18.23 -6.90
CA GLY A 266 22.02 18.92 -6.94
C GLY A 266 22.06 20.27 -6.21
N ASP A 267 20.97 21.04 -6.31
CA ASP A 267 20.85 22.37 -5.68
C ASP A 267 20.19 22.33 -4.29
N VAL A 268 19.91 21.12 -3.76
CA VAL A 268 19.30 20.95 -2.43
C VAL A 268 20.32 20.37 -1.45
N GLU A 269 21.11 21.26 -0.83
CA GLU A 269 22.23 20.92 0.04
C GLU A 269 21.89 19.91 1.14
N ILE A 270 20.70 20.04 1.76
CA ILE A 270 20.25 19.11 2.79
C ILE A 270 20.13 17.68 2.27
N LEU A 271 19.62 17.51 1.02
CA LEU A 271 19.47 16.18 0.42
C LEU A 271 20.85 15.60 0.04
N LYS A 272 21.77 16.42 -0.47
CA LYS A 272 23.15 15.98 -0.75
C LYS A 272 23.85 15.52 0.50
N ARG A 273 23.77 16.32 1.58
CA ARG A 273 24.37 15.97 2.89
C ARG A 273 23.84 14.63 3.41
N ILE A 274 22.52 14.44 3.38
CA ILE A 274 21.90 13.18 3.83
C ILE A 274 22.32 12.02 2.91
N ALA A 275 22.32 12.21 1.59
CA ALA A 275 22.76 11.21 0.64
C ALA A 275 24.20 10.78 0.91
N THR A 276 25.14 11.74 1.05
CA THR A 276 26.55 11.46 1.35
C THR A 276 26.70 10.66 2.64
N LYS A 277 25.99 11.07 3.73
CA LYS A 277 25.98 10.35 5.00
C LYS A 277 25.49 8.91 4.85
N LEU A 278 24.39 8.69 4.13
CA LEU A 278 23.81 7.37 3.95
C LEU A 278 24.67 6.48 3.05
N LEU A 279 25.29 7.05 2.00
CA LEU A 279 26.22 6.34 1.13
C LEU A 279 27.46 5.87 1.89
N ALA A 280 27.99 6.68 2.82
CA ALA A 280 29.15 6.34 3.61
C ALA A 280 28.94 5.14 4.58
N ILE A 281 27.68 4.87 4.95
CA ILE A 281 27.32 3.78 5.86
C ILE A 281 27.07 2.45 5.09
N CYS A 282 26.70 2.53 3.80
CA CYS A 282 26.39 1.37 2.98
C CYS A 282 27.64 0.74 2.40
N SER A 283 27.91 -0.50 2.77
CA SER A 283 29.04 -1.28 2.24
C SER A 283 28.71 -1.99 0.90
N ASP A 284 27.44 -2.35 0.71
CA ASP A 284 26.96 -3.04 -0.49
C ASP A 284 26.08 -2.08 -1.36
N PRO A 285 26.40 -1.92 -2.66
CA PRO A 285 25.60 -1.12 -3.58
C PRO A 285 24.14 -1.55 -3.76
N SER A 286 23.78 -2.76 -3.36
CA SER A 286 22.42 -3.29 -3.40
C SER A 286 21.65 -3.10 -2.09
N GLU A 287 22.33 -2.71 -1.03
CA GLU A 287 21.73 -2.47 0.29
C GLU A 287 20.86 -1.22 0.27
N ARG A 288 19.80 -1.21 1.09
CA ARG A 288 18.93 -0.04 1.17
C ARG A 288 19.59 1.06 1.99
N LEU A 289 19.52 2.30 1.51
CA LEU A 289 20.09 3.48 2.20
C LEU A 289 19.50 3.67 3.61
N PHE A 290 18.20 3.47 3.76
CA PHE A 290 17.55 3.40 5.07
C PHE A 290 17.48 1.94 5.51
N GLN A 291 18.60 1.40 5.99
CA GLN A 291 18.82 -0.01 6.30
C GLN A 291 17.78 -0.58 7.26
N HIS A 292 17.39 -1.86 7.04
CA HIS A 292 16.49 -2.64 7.90
C HIS A 292 15.14 -1.97 8.24
N ARG A 293 14.67 -1.03 7.38
CA ARG A 293 13.41 -0.32 7.56
C ARG A 293 12.37 -0.80 6.57
N ASP A 294 11.21 -1.18 7.07
CA ASP A 294 10.02 -1.38 6.27
C ASP A 294 8.99 -0.27 6.53
N ARG A 295 8.01 -0.15 5.63
CA ARG A 295 6.99 0.89 5.72
C ARG A 295 6.22 0.88 7.04
N ARG A 296 5.87 -0.31 7.56
CA ARG A 296 5.06 -0.43 8.80
C ARG A 296 5.88 -0.01 10.01
N ARG A 297 7.12 -0.49 10.11
CA ARG A 297 8.03 -0.14 11.19
C ARG A 297 8.34 1.34 11.18
N THR A 298 8.67 1.92 10.02
CA THR A 298 8.92 3.36 9.86
C THR A 298 7.72 4.19 10.29
N SER A 299 6.51 3.87 9.78
CA SER A 299 5.29 4.58 10.16
C SER A 299 4.97 4.47 11.66
N ARG A 300 5.21 3.30 12.26
CA ARG A 300 5.00 3.09 13.69
C ARG A 300 6.00 3.89 14.53
N THR A 301 7.27 3.90 14.14
CA THR A 301 8.32 4.67 14.83
C THR A 301 8.04 6.17 14.72
N PHE A 302 7.71 6.66 13.53
CA PHE A 302 7.31 8.06 13.32
C PHE A 302 6.12 8.44 14.22
N LYS A 303 5.06 7.64 14.24
CA LYS A 303 3.86 7.91 15.07
C LYS A 303 4.15 7.87 16.56
N LYS A 304 5.09 7.01 17.02
CA LYS A 304 5.56 6.99 18.43
C LYS A 304 6.15 8.34 18.81
N TYR A 305 7.12 8.83 18.04
CA TYR A 305 7.82 10.08 18.35
C TYR A 305 6.94 11.31 18.13
N LEU A 306 6.06 11.29 17.12
CA LEU A 306 5.08 12.35 16.91
C LEU A 306 4.19 12.54 18.15
N ARG A 307 3.61 11.46 18.68
CA ARG A 307 2.78 11.53 19.89
C ARG A 307 3.51 12.03 21.12
N LEU A 308 4.81 11.78 21.23
CA LEU A 308 5.62 12.26 22.33
C LEU A 308 5.95 13.75 22.21
N SER A 309 6.12 14.26 20.99
CA SER A 309 6.54 15.64 20.73
C SER A 309 5.36 16.58 20.46
N LEU A 310 4.34 16.07 19.75
CA LEU A 310 3.17 16.82 19.28
C LEU A 310 1.88 16.00 19.53
N PRO A 311 1.47 15.81 20.80
CA PRO A 311 0.36 14.91 21.15
C PRO A 311 -0.99 15.32 20.55
N HIS A 312 -1.18 16.61 20.27
CA HIS A 312 -2.39 17.18 19.66
C HIS A 312 -2.49 16.94 18.15
N ARG A 313 -1.41 16.48 17.48
CA ARG A 313 -1.36 16.26 16.03
C ARG A 313 -1.58 14.79 15.67
N GLU A 314 -2.75 14.28 16.03
CA GLU A 314 -3.12 12.90 15.69
C GLU A 314 -3.40 12.68 14.19
N ASP A 315 -3.71 13.73 13.44
CA ASP A 315 -3.95 13.76 12.02
C ASP A 315 -2.70 13.47 11.18
N ILE A 316 -1.51 13.77 11.70
CA ILE A 316 -0.23 13.66 11.00
C ILE A 316 0.24 12.21 10.87
N ASN A 317 0.75 11.87 9.69
CA ASN A 317 1.39 10.61 9.39
C ASN A 317 2.62 10.84 8.48
N VAL A 318 3.39 9.78 8.14
CA VAL A 318 4.59 9.93 7.29
C VAL A 318 4.27 10.59 5.94
N HIS A 319 3.08 10.35 5.37
CA HIS A 319 2.71 10.96 4.09
C HIS A 319 2.49 12.48 4.22
N SER A 320 2.17 12.96 5.41
CA SER A 320 2.03 14.38 5.71
C SER A 320 3.34 15.17 5.49
N LEU A 321 4.51 14.53 5.63
CA LEU A 321 5.80 15.15 5.29
C LEU A 321 5.90 15.49 3.79
N ARG A 322 5.30 14.66 2.94
CA ARG A 322 5.19 14.94 1.52
C ARG A 322 4.19 16.08 1.24
N HIS A 323 3.09 16.14 2.00
CA HIS A 323 2.17 17.28 1.94
C HIS A 323 2.88 18.58 2.34
N THR A 324 3.67 18.53 3.42
CA THR A 324 4.52 19.65 3.86
C THR A 324 5.45 20.12 2.74
N CYS A 325 6.16 19.19 2.05
CA CYS A 325 7.01 19.54 0.90
C CYS A 325 6.26 20.35 -0.16
N CYS A 326 5.08 19.86 -0.55
CA CYS A 326 4.27 20.51 -1.58
C CYS A 326 3.84 21.91 -1.15
N ILE A 327 3.34 22.05 0.08
CA ILE A 327 2.88 23.32 0.65
C ILE A 327 4.04 24.30 0.81
N GLU A 328 5.19 23.87 1.30
CA GLU A 328 6.36 24.74 1.46
C GLU A 328 6.86 25.29 0.10
N LEU A 329 6.90 24.44 -0.93
CA LEU A 329 7.30 24.89 -2.26
C LEU A 329 6.33 25.91 -2.82
N LEU A 330 5.02 25.69 -2.68
CA LEU A 330 4.00 26.64 -3.13
C LEU A 330 4.02 27.96 -2.33
N ARG A 331 4.21 27.90 -1.00
CA ARG A 331 4.37 29.10 -0.16
C ARG A 331 5.60 29.93 -0.49
N ARG A 332 6.62 29.29 -1.05
CA ARG A 332 7.83 29.95 -1.58
C ARG A 332 7.68 30.35 -3.05
N GLU A 333 6.44 30.39 -3.55
CA GLU A 333 6.09 30.86 -4.89
C GLU A 333 6.71 30.04 -6.04
N VAL A 334 7.15 28.80 -5.74
CA VAL A 334 7.64 27.90 -6.80
C VAL A 334 6.46 27.59 -7.74
N PRO A 335 6.63 27.79 -9.06
CA PRO A 335 5.55 27.60 -10.02
C PRO A 335 4.93 26.21 -9.93
N ILE A 336 3.60 26.14 -9.97
CA ILE A 336 2.82 24.91 -9.72
C ILE A 336 3.23 23.74 -10.62
N TYR A 337 3.61 24.00 -11.87
CA TYR A 337 4.13 22.96 -12.78
C TYR A 337 5.50 22.44 -12.33
N THR A 338 6.36 23.29 -11.78
CA THR A 338 7.64 22.88 -11.19
C THR A 338 7.39 22.02 -9.95
N VAL A 339 6.47 22.44 -9.09
CA VAL A 339 6.05 21.65 -7.91
C VAL A 339 5.46 20.30 -8.34
N GLN A 340 4.59 20.28 -9.35
CA GLN A 340 4.04 19.02 -9.90
C GLN A 340 5.15 18.06 -10.34
N ARG A 341 6.14 18.55 -11.07
CA ARG A 341 7.29 17.76 -11.54
C ARG A 341 8.15 17.28 -10.38
N TRP A 342 8.49 18.15 -9.43
CA TRP A 342 9.26 17.81 -8.24
C TRP A 342 8.57 16.72 -7.43
N MET A 343 7.27 16.86 -7.19
CA MET A 343 6.43 15.91 -6.47
C MET A 343 6.13 14.66 -7.30
N ARG A 344 6.39 14.65 -8.59
CA ARG A 344 6.07 13.53 -9.50
C ARG A 344 4.59 13.17 -9.45
N HIS A 345 3.73 14.19 -9.46
CA HIS A 345 2.29 14.02 -9.56
C HIS A 345 1.90 13.72 -11.01
N SER A 346 1.16 12.63 -11.23
CA SER A 346 0.66 12.24 -12.55
C SER A 346 -0.40 13.18 -13.11
N SER A 347 -1.03 13.98 -12.27
CA SER A 347 -2.04 14.97 -12.64
C SER A 347 -1.80 16.28 -11.90
N ILE A 348 -1.92 17.40 -12.61
CA ILE A 348 -1.84 18.74 -12.04
C ILE A 348 -2.90 18.98 -10.96
N ARG A 349 -4.08 18.38 -11.10
CA ARG A 349 -5.18 18.47 -10.12
C ARG A 349 -4.73 18.05 -8.71
N THR A 350 -3.77 17.12 -8.61
CA THR A 350 -3.23 16.72 -7.31
C THR A 350 -2.44 17.85 -6.65
N THR A 351 -1.70 18.66 -7.43
CA THR A 351 -0.95 19.81 -6.92
C THR A 351 -1.88 20.99 -6.68
N GLN A 352 -2.88 21.14 -7.50
CA GLN A 352 -3.86 22.24 -7.40
C GLN A 352 -4.62 22.26 -6.07
N LYS A 353 -4.98 21.10 -5.53
CA LYS A 353 -5.59 20.99 -4.18
C LYS A 353 -4.77 21.68 -3.08
N TYR A 354 -3.45 21.72 -3.20
CA TYR A 354 -2.57 22.42 -2.25
C TYR A 354 -2.50 23.92 -2.54
N ALA A 355 -2.55 24.31 -3.80
CA ALA A 355 -2.60 25.73 -4.19
C ALA A 355 -3.92 26.36 -3.74
N ASP A 356 -5.04 25.65 -3.92
CA ASP A 356 -6.37 26.10 -3.48
C ASP A 356 -6.43 26.31 -1.96
N LEU A 357 -5.72 25.47 -1.18
CA LEU A 357 -5.59 25.63 0.27
C LEU A 357 -4.81 26.89 0.66
N LEU A 358 -3.88 27.35 -0.18
CA LEU A 358 -3.01 28.50 0.05
C LEU A 358 -3.56 29.79 -0.59
N ALA A 359 -4.61 29.68 -1.39
CA ALA A 359 -5.25 30.82 -2.05
C ALA A 359 -6.00 31.71 -1.02
N THR A 360 -5.25 32.28 -0.09
CA THR A 360 -5.71 33.32 0.80
C THR A 360 -5.57 34.65 0.08
N ASP A 361 -6.70 35.27 -0.19
CA ASP A 361 -6.81 36.65 -0.69
C ASP A 361 -6.18 36.93 -2.08
N ILE A 362 -6.90 36.47 -3.12
CA ILE A 362 -6.58 36.79 -4.53
C ILE A 362 -6.44 38.34 -4.71
N SER A 363 -7.25 39.15 -4.01
CA SER A 363 -7.18 40.57 -4.07
C SER A 363 -5.86 41.16 -3.58
N LYS A 364 -5.29 40.59 -2.49
CA LYS A 364 -3.99 41.01 -1.98
C LYS A 364 -2.86 40.67 -2.94
N ALA A 365 -2.83 39.43 -3.46
CA ALA A 365 -1.82 39.01 -4.41
C ALA A 365 -1.84 39.79 -5.72
N VAL A 366 -3.04 40.10 -6.23
CA VAL A 366 -3.23 40.93 -7.41
C VAL A 366 -2.85 42.38 -7.12
N GLY A 367 -3.22 42.93 -5.95
CA GLY A 367 -2.82 44.25 -5.51
C GLY A 367 -1.32 44.44 -5.41
N GLU A 368 -0.62 43.48 -4.79
CA GLU A 368 0.86 43.48 -4.70
C GLU A 368 1.51 43.42 -6.09
N ALA A 369 1.01 42.61 -7.01
CA ALA A 369 1.54 42.50 -8.37
C ALA A 369 1.36 43.79 -9.21
N PHE A 370 0.23 44.52 -9.06
CA PHE A 370 -0.02 45.72 -9.81
C PHE A 370 0.52 47.00 -9.13
N ASN A 371 0.77 46.97 -7.82
CA ASN A 371 1.32 48.13 -7.09
C ASN A 371 2.86 48.08 -6.99
N SER A 372 3.51 47.05 -7.49
CA SER A 372 4.98 46.93 -7.55
C SER A 372 5.60 47.46 -8.85
N ILE A 373 4.86 48.23 -9.63
CA ILE A 373 5.32 48.97 -10.83
C ILE A 373 5.60 50.41 -10.36
#